data_76614e5b1fe9994c2b9cc7ada7006f66
#
_entry.id   76614e5b1fe9994c2b9cc7ada7006f66
#
_cell.length_a   1.000
_cell.length_b   1.000
_cell.length_c   1.000
_cell.angle_alpha   90.00
_cell.angle_beta   90.00
_cell.angle_gamma   90.00
#
_symmetry.space_group_name_H-M   'P 1'
#
loop_
_entity.id
_entity.type
_entity.pdbx_description
1 polymer ?
#
loop_
_entity_poly.entity_id
_entity_poly.type
_entity_poly.pdbx_seq_one_letter_code
_entity_poly.pdbx_strand_id
1 'polypeptide(L)'
;ETAFLEKGGEEGPILNIIGEGPEKVYLESLLKQKGLEKQIILRGAIYDETVIAEYFKEALICVSPDQAGLSVLKSMGYGVPFITKKDAITGGEILNIENNKTGRLYQHRDELVKILQEVAEFPQKYIEMGILAMEYYKQNASISQMVQGFYDAISFVQIDNQWKN
;
A
#
# COMPACT_ATOMS: atom_id res chain seq x y z
N GLU A 1 -2.17 0.41 -10.62
CA GLU A 1 -1.43 1.65 -10.32
C GLU A 1 -1.36 1.86 -8.81
N THR A 2 -0.23 2.32 -8.34
CA THR A 2 0.00 2.60 -6.92
C THR A 2 0.36 4.07 -6.78
N ALA A 3 -0.25 4.76 -5.83
CA ALA A 3 0.01 6.16 -5.55
C ALA A 3 0.61 6.33 -4.15
N PHE A 4 1.57 7.25 -4.04
CA PHE A 4 2.25 7.60 -2.80
C PHE A 4 1.98 9.05 -2.46
N LEU A 5 1.49 9.32 -1.26
CA LEU A 5 1.33 10.66 -0.73
C LEU A 5 2.51 10.97 0.19
N GLU A 6 3.28 11.96 -0.19
CA GLU A 6 4.42 12.51 0.55
C GLU A 6 3.99 13.80 1.29
N LYS A 7 4.71 14.13 2.36
CA LYS A 7 4.44 15.34 3.13
C LYS A 7 4.52 16.62 2.29
N GLY A 8 5.40 16.64 1.27
CA GLY A 8 5.68 17.84 0.51
C GLY A 8 6.35 18.95 1.34
N GLY A 9 6.73 20.05 0.64
CA GLY A 9 7.28 21.24 1.26
C GLY A 9 6.21 22.32 1.52
N GLU A 10 6.57 23.58 1.32
CA GLU A 10 5.67 24.73 1.50
C GLU A 10 4.45 24.73 0.56
N GLU A 11 4.52 24.02 -0.58
CA GLU A 11 3.42 23.88 -1.54
C GLU A 11 2.39 22.79 -1.15
N GLY A 12 2.56 22.09 -0.01
CA GLY A 12 1.66 21.04 0.48
C GLY A 12 2.04 19.62 0.02
N PRO A 13 1.18 18.63 0.27
CA PRO A 13 1.48 17.23 -0.02
C PRO A 13 1.58 16.96 -1.53
N ILE A 14 2.46 16.01 -1.90
CA ILE A 14 2.67 15.58 -3.29
C ILE A 14 2.14 14.15 -3.43
N LEU A 15 1.34 13.92 -4.46
CA LEU A 15 0.87 12.60 -4.85
C LEU A 15 1.67 12.11 -6.06
N ASN A 16 2.51 11.10 -5.88
CA ASN A 16 3.20 10.41 -6.97
C ASN A 16 2.39 9.21 -7.43
N ILE A 17 2.02 9.16 -8.70
CA ILE A 17 1.31 8.04 -9.31
C ILE A 17 2.29 7.25 -10.18
N ILE A 18 2.58 6.02 -9.78
CA ILE A 18 3.47 5.10 -10.50
C ILE A 18 2.63 4.07 -11.24
N GLY A 19 2.79 4.01 -12.54
CA GLY A 19 2.07 3.11 -13.43
C GLY A 19 1.94 3.68 -14.83
N GLU A 20 1.55 2.84 -15.76
CA GLU A 20 1.19 3.20 -17.14
C GLU A 20 -0.19 2.64 -17.44
N GLY A 21 -0.94 3.33 -18.31
CA GLY A 21 -2.26 2.89 -18.72
C GLY A 21 -2.89 3.81 -19.75
N PRO A 22 -3.99 3.38 -20.37
CA PRO A 22 -4.66 4.15 -21.42
C PRO A 22 -5.19 5.52 -20.95
N GLU A 23 -5.44 5.66 -19.66
CA GLU A 23 -5.97 6.90 -19.09
C GLU A 23 -4.91 8.00 -18.86
N LYS A 24 -3.62 7.74 -19.12
CA LYS A 24 -2.53 8.69 -18.87
C LYS A 24 -2.77 10.05 -19.53
N VAL A 25 -3.09 10.06 -20.83
CA VAL A 25 -3.32 11.30 -21.59
C VAL A 25 -4.52 12.09 -21.01
N TYR A 26 -5.57 11.38 -20.62
CA TYR A 26 -6.72 11.98 -19.96
C TYR A 26 -6.36 12.60 -18.62
N LEU A 27 -5.58 11.88 -17.79
CA LEU A 27 -5.12 12.37 -16.50
C LEU A 27 -4.21 13.59 -16.63
N GLU A 28 -3.26 13.59 -17.56
CA GLU A 28 -2.40 14.75 -17.85
C GLU A 28 -3.23 15.98 -18.23
N SER A 29 -4.22 15.81 -19.10
CA SER A 29 -5.13 16.89 -19.49
C SER A 29 -5.95 17.42 -18.31
N LEU A 30 -6.46 16.52 -17.47
CA LEU A 30 -7.24 16.85 -16.28
C LEU A 30 -6.40 17.63 -15.26
N LEU A 31 -5.17 17.17 -14.99
CA LEU A 31 -4.25 17.84 -14.08
C LEU A 31 -3.95 19.25 -14.54
N LYS A 32 -3.66 19.43 -15.83
CA LYS A 32 -3.42 20.75 -16.43
C LYS A 32 -4.66 21.67 -16.32
N GLN A 33 -5.86 21.14 -16.62
CA GLN A 33 -7.11 21.90 -16.49
C GLN A 33 -7.37 22.36 -15.05
N LYS A 34 -6.94 21.56 -14.07
CA LYS A 34 -7.12 21.83 -12.64
C LYS A 34 -5.96 22.61 -12.02
N GLY A 35 -4.83 22.80 -12.72
CA GLY A 35 -3.63 23.43 -12.20
C GLY A 35 -2.94 22.61 -11.09
N LEU A 36 -3.03 21.27 -11.18
CA LEU A 36 -2.54 20.34 -10.15
C LEU A 36 -1.23 19.64 -10.52
N GLU A 37 -0.56 20.04 -11.61
CA GLU A 37 0.64 19.38 -12.12
C GLU A 37 1.81 19.38 -11.14
N LYS A 38 1.82 20.30 -10.18
CA LYS A 38 2.84 20.36 -9.14
C LYS A 38 2.56 19.46 -7.95
N GLN A 39 1.27 19.16 -7.65
CA GLN A 39 0.86 18.36 -6.51
C GLN A 39 0.60 16.90 -6.88
N ILE A 40 0.27 16.62 -8.14
CA ILE A 40 0.00 15.26 -8.62
C ILE A 40 0.92 14.96 -9.81
N ILE A 41 1.87 14.05 -9.61
CA ILE A 41 2.91 13.77 -10.59
C ILE A 41 2.75 12.35 -11.13
N LEU A 42 2.56 12.23 -12.44
CA LEU A 42 2.50 10.95 -13.15
C LEU A 42 3.94 10.51 -13.48
N ARG A 43 4.45 9.50 -12.78
CA ARG A 43 5.84 9.03 -12.89
C ARG A 43 6.06 8.01 -14.01
N GLY A 44 4.95 7.49 -14.62
CA GLY A 44 5.05 6.38 -15.55
C GLY A 44 5.34 5.05 -14.85
N ALA A 45 5.61 4.00 -15.63
CA ALA A 45 5.97 2.70 -15.09
C ALA A 45 7.42 2.72 -14.56
N ILE A 46 7.61 2.28 -13.32
CA ILE A 46 8.92 2.13 -12.68
C ILE A 46 9.06 0.67 -12.24
N TYR A 47 10.10 0.01 -12.74
CA TYR A 47 10.40 -1.41 -12.45
C TYR A 47 11.66 -1.58 -11.60
N ASP A 48 12.48 -0.54 -11.47
CA ASP A 48 13.68 -0.55 -10.64
C ASP A 48 13.31 -0.47 -9.17
N GLU A 49 13.59 -1.55 -8.43
CA GLU A 49 13.29 -1.66 -7.01
C GLU A 49 14.02 -0.61 -6.16
N THR A 50 15.20 -0.16 -6.58
CA THR A 50 15.94 0.88 -5.85
C THR A 50 15.24 2.23 -5.97
N VAL A 51 14.71 2.55 -7.15
CA VAL A 51 13.92 3.76 -7.38
C VAL A 51 12.59 3.70 -6.64
N ILE A 52 11.92 2.54 -6.65
CA ILE A 52 10.66 2.35 -5.90
C ILE A 52 10.90 2.52 -4.39
N ALA A 53 12.02 2.00 -3.87
CA ALA A 53 12.38 2.14 -2.47
C ALA A 53 12.52 3.60 -2.03
N GLU A 54 13.03 4.49 -2.90
CA GLU A 54 13.11 5.93 -2.57
C GLU A 54 11.73 6.56 -2.40
N TYR A 55 10.73 6.18 -3.25
CA TYR A 55 9.35 6.65 -3.05
C TYR A 55 8.76 6.17 -1.73
N PHE A 56 9.03 4.93 -1.31
CA PHE A 56 8.56 4.43 -0.03
C PHE A 56 9.18 5.16 1.16
N LYS A 57 10.45 5.57 1.08
CA LYS A 57 11.13 6.30 2.16
C LYS A 57 10.49 7.66 2.46
N GLU A 58 9.98 8.32 1.43
CA GLU A 58 9.37 9.65 1.53
C GLU A 58 7.84 9.58 1.72
N ALA A 59 7.23 8.41 1.50
CA ALA A 59 5.79 8.24 1.54
C ALA A 59 5.23 8.26 2.96
N LEU A 60 4.16 9.01 3.19
CA LEU A 60 3.32 8.92 4.37
C LEU A 60 2.32 7.77 4.27
N ILE A 61 1.79 7.54 3.06
CA ILE A 61 0.84 6.47 2.75
C ILE A 61 1.06 5.94 1.33
N CYS A 62 0.63 4.72 1.12
CA CYS A 62 0.49 4.09 -0.20
C CYS A 62 -1.00 3.86 -0.48
N VAL A 63 -1.48 4.28 -1.64
CA VAL A 63 -2.90 4.20 -2.00
C VAL A 63 -3.09 3.38 -3.27
N SER A 64 -3.96 2.39 -3.25
CA SER A 64 -4.44 1.70 -4.44
C SER A 64 -5.95 1.43 -4.28
N PRO A 65 -6.81 2.20 -4.98
CA PRO A 65 -8.24 2.20 -4.72
C PRO A 65 -8.95 0.86 -4.96
N ASP A 66 -8.61 0.17 -6.03
CA ASP A 66 -9.36 -0.99 -6.51
C ASP A 66 -8.56 -2.31 -6.50
N GLN A 67 -7.27 -2.25 -6.17
CA GLN A 67 -6.41 -3.44 -6.10
C GLN A 67 -5.62 -3.47 -4.80
N ALA A 68 -5.69 -4.59 -4.09
CA ALA A 68 -4.96 -4.87 -2.86
C ALA A 68 -4.17 -6.19 -3.02
N GLY A 69 -3.20 -6.18 -3.92
CA GLY A 69 -2.30 -7.30 -4.20
C GLY A 69 -0.98 -7.20 -3.42
N LEU A 70 0.11 -7.72 -3.99
CA LEU A 70 1.45 -7.75 -3.37
C LEU A 70 1.97 -6.37 -2.93
N SER A 71 1.44 -5.28 -3.51
CA SER A 71 1.73 -3.91 -3.08
C SER A 71 1.36 -3.64 -1.61
N VAL A 72 0.37 -4.35 -1.06
CA VAL A 72 0.02 -4.29 0.37
C VAL A 72 1.23 -4.72 1.21
N LEU A 73 1.73 -5.92 0.97
CA LEU A 73 2.85 -6.49 1.74
C LEU A 73 4.13 -5.69 1.53
N LYS A 74 4.36 -5.22 0.31
CA LYS A 74 5.49 -4.37 -0.02
C LYS A 74 5.44 -3.05 0.76
N SER A 75 4.31 -2.36 0.76
CA SER A 75 4.10 -1.13 1.53
C SER A 75 4.34 -1.33 3.02
N MET A 76 3.74 -2.39 3.59
CA MET A 76 3.92 -2.74 5.01
C MET A 76 5.39 -3.03 5.33
N GLY A 77 6.11 -3.73 4.44
CA GLY A 77 7.54 -4.04 4.60
C GLY A 77 8.44 -2.80 4.64
N TYR A 78 8.05 -1.72 3.96
CA TYR A 78 8.70 -0.41 4.02
C TYR A 78 8.21 0.47 5.18
N GLY A 79 7.25 0.02 5.98
CA GLY A 79 6.68 0.81 7.08
C GLY A 79 5.76 1.92 6.61
N VAL A 80 5.11 1.74 5.47
CA VAL A 80 4.15 2.67 4.89
C VAL A 80 2.75 2.06 4.96
N PRO A 81 1.77 2.70 5.62
CA PRO A 81 0.43 2.16 5.72
C PRO A 81 -0.27 2.16 4.36
N PHE A 82 -0.98 1.06 4.07
CA PHE A 82 -1.70 0.90 2.82
C PHE A 82 -3.17 1.33 2.95
N ILE A 83 -3.64 2.11 1.97
CA ILE A 83 -5.01 2.62 1.92
C ILE A 83 -5.70 2.00 0.71
N THR A 84 -6.80 1.29 0.93
CA THR A 84 -7.56 0.66 -0.16
C THR A 84 -9.05 0.55 0.17
N LYS A 85 -9.84 0.22 -0.84
CA LYS A 85 -11.27 -0.04 -0.68
C LYS A 85 -11.49 -1.42 -0.04
N LYS A 86 -12.53 -1.56 0.80
CA LYS A 86 -12.86 -2.82 1.50
C LYS A 86 -13.14 -3.99 0.56
N ASP A 87 -13.68 -3.70 -0.63
CA ASP A 87 -14.02 -4.66 -1.67
C ASP A 87 -13.03 -4.62 -2.85
N ALA A 88 -11.79 -4.15 -2.62
CA ALA A 88 -10.73 -4.16 -3.62
C ALA A 88 -10.41 -5.58 -4.09
N ILE A 89 -10.02 -5.72 -5.34
CA ILE A 89 -9.56 -6.98 -5.92
C ILE A 89 -8.27 -7.42 -5.21
N THR A 90 -8.27 -8.62 -4.65
CA THR A 90 -7.14 -9.13 -3.87
C THR A 90 -7.00 -10.64 -4.00
N GLY A 91 -5.79 -11.16 -3.86
CA GLY A 91 -5.50 -12.59 -3.68
C GLY A 91 -5.55 -13.03 -2.21
N GLY A 92 -5.92 -12.10 -1.29
CA GLY A 92 -5.94 -12.33 0.15
C GLY A 92 -5.06 -11.34 0.93
N GLU A 93 -4.23 -10.56 0.25
CA GLU A 93 -3.26 -9.64 0.88
C GLU A 93 -3.95 -8.57 1.72
N ILE A 94 -5.18 -8.17 1.37
CA ILE A 94 -6.01 -7.22 2.12
C ILE A 94 -6.27 -7.68 3.56
N LEU A 95 -6.26 -8.99 3.82
CA LEU A 95 -6.45 -9.57 5.16
C LEU A 95 -5.32 -9.20 6.13
N ASN A 96 -4.17 -8.76 5.63
CA ASN A 96 -3.07 -8.26 6.45
C ASN A 96 -3.28 -6.83 6.94
N ILE A 97 -4.31 -6.12 6.43
CA ILE A 97 -4.61 -4.75 6.85
C ILE A 97 -5.57 -4.76 8.04
N GLU A 98 -5.05 -4.48 9.23
CA GLU A 98 -5.86 -4.15 10.38
C GLU A 98 -6.31 -2.69 10.28
N ASN A 99 -7.60 -2.48 9.96
CA ASN A 99 -8.14 -1.13 9.72
C ASN A 99 -7.93 -0.20 10.90
N ASN A 100 -7.44 1.01 10.65
CA ASN A 100 -7.05 2.04 11.62
C ASN A 100 -5.81 1.69 12.50
N LYS A 101 -5.11 0.60 12.21
CA LYS A 101 -3.93 0.17 12.96
C LYS A 101 -2.70 0.00 12.06
N THR A 102 -2.81 -0.81 11.00
CA THR A 102 -1.71 -1.05 10.04
C THR A 102 -1.98 -0.46 8.65
N GLY A 103 -3.17 0.08 8.44
CA GLY A 103 -3.61 0.73 7.22
C GLY A 103 -5.05 1.21 7.34
N ARG A 104 -5.64 1.65 6.24
CA ARG A 104 -7.01 2.15 6.21
C ARG A 104 -7.82 1.47 5.12
N LEU A 105 -9.00 1.01 5.50
CA LEU A 105 -9.99 0.46 4.59
C LEU A 105 -11.19 1.41 4.51
N TYR A 106 -11.54 1.87 3.31
CA TYR A 106 -12.70 2.71 3.09
C TYR A 106 -13.74 2.00 2.22
N GLN A 107 -14.97 2.48 2.25
CA GLN A 107 -16.08 1.92 1.45
C GLN A 107 -16.52 2.88 0.34
N HIS A 108 -16.59 4.18 0.62
CA HIS A 108 -17.06 5.21 -0.29
C HIS A 108 -15.99 6.25 -0.57
N ARG A 109 -16.06 6.88 -1.74
CA ARG A 109 -15.11 7.90 -2.17
C ARG A 109 -14.91 9.03 -1.15
N ASP A 110 -15.99 9.45 -0.50
CA ASP A 110 -15.93 10.54 0.49
C ASP A 110 -15.10 10.16 1.73
N GLU A 111 -15.05 8.87 2.06
CA GLU A 111 -14.18 8.37 3.13
C GLU A 111 -12.71 8.47 2.72
N LEU A 112 -12.37 8.13 1.46
CA LEU A 112 -11.00 8.30 0.96
C LEU A 112 -10.57 9.77 1.01
N VAL A 113 -11.45 10.69 0.60
CA VAL A 113 -11.16 12.14 0.67
C VAL A 113 -10.84 12.56 2.11
N LYS A 114 -11.66 12.12 3.08
CA LYS A 114 -11.42 12.40 4.51
C LYS A 114 -10.10 11.80 5.00
N ILE A 115 -9.76 10.57 4.57
CA ILE A 115 -8.48 9.94 4.91
C ILE A 115 -7.32 10.77 4.38
N LEU A 116 -7.37 11.22 3.12
CA LEU A 116 -6.30 12.03 2.52
C LEU A 116 -6.14 13.38 3.22
N GLN A 117 -7.25 14.01 3.62
CA GLN A 117 -7.24 15.23 4.44
C GLN A 117 -6.61 14.97 5.82
N GLU A 118 -6.99 13.88 6.47
CA GLU A 118 -6.44 13.47 7.76
C GLU A 118 -4.92 13.19 7.69
N VAL A 119 -4.44 12.58 6.60
CA VAL A 119 -3.00 12.36 6.36
C VAL A 119 -2.24 13.68 6.30
N ALA A 120 -2.79 14.66 5.59
CA ALA A 120 -2.17 15.98 5.46
C ALA A 120 -2.17 16.75 6.80
N GLU A 121 -3.24 16.63 7.59
CA GLU A 121 -3.41 17.33 8.86
C GLU A 121 -2.64 16.66 10.01
N PHE A 122 -2.61 15.32 10.04
CA PHE A 122 -2.01 14.53 11.11
C PHE A 122 -0.98 13.50 10.59
N PRO A 123 0.11 13.92 9.91
CA PRO A 123 1.07 13.01 9.30
C PRO A 123 1.72 12.05 10.31
N GLN A 124 1.94 12.51 11.54
CA GLN A 124 2.56 11.70 12.60
C GLN A 124 1.75 10.44 12.92
N LYS A 125 0.42 10.51 12.87
CA LYS A 125 -0.47 9.34 13.04
C LYS A 125 -0.21 8.26 12.00
N TYR A 126 0.06 8.63 10.76
CA TYR A 126 0.32 7.69 9.68
C TYR A 126 1.74 7.14 9.71
N ILE A 127 2.71 7.90 10.20
CA ILE A 127 4.05 7.39 10.49
C ILE A 127 3.99 6.29 11.56
N GLU A 128 3.27 6.53 12.65
CA GLU A 128 3.06 5.54 13.72
C GLU A 128 2.32 4.30 13.21
N MET A 129 1.28 4.48 12.38
CA MET A 129 0.56 3.39 11.70
C MET A 129 1.52 2.57 10.81
N GLY A 130 2.45 3.22 10.12
CA GLY A 130 3.45 2.57 9.28
C GLY A 130 4.42 1.71 10.10
N ILE A 131 4.84 2.16 11.28
CA ILE A 131 5.65 1.37 12.21
C ILE A 131 4.91 0.08 12.59
N LEU A 132 3.64 0.19 12.98
CA LEU A 132 2.80 -0.97 13.30
C LEU A 132 2.60 -1.91 12.11
N ALA A 133 2.46 -1.35 10.90
CA ALA A 133 2.37 -2.14 9.66
C ALA A 133 3.64 -2.95 9.42
N MET A 134 4.82 -2.35 9.59
CA MET A 134 6.10 -3.05 9.45
C MET A 134 6.27 -4.15 10.51
N GLU A 135 5.91 -3.88 11.75
CA GLU A 135 5.96 -4.88 12.83
C GLU A 135 5.06 -6.07 12.51
N TYR A 136 3.82 -5.80 12.09
CA TYR A 136 2.89 -6.84 11.66
C TYR A 136 3.46 -7.67 10.49
N TYR A 137 3.99 -7.01 9.45
CA TYR A 137 4.61 -7.68 8.30
C TYR A 137 5.74 -8.62 8.73
N LYS A 138 6.65 -8.16 9.57
CA LYS A 138 7.77 -8.97 10.06
C LYS A 138 7.31 -10.22 10.81
N GLN A 139 6.24 -10.10 11.58
CA GLN A 139 5.73 -11.18 12.44
C GLN A 139 4.83 -12.16 11.68
N ASN A 140 4.07 -11.70 10.68
CA ASN A 140 2.95 -12.48 10.14
C ASN A 140 3.01 -12.73 8.61
N ALA A 141 3.65 -11.83 7.84
CA ALA A 141 3.52 -11.82 6.38
C ALA A 141 4.85 -11.75 5.62
N SER A 142 5.98 -11.89 6.31
CA SER A 142 7.29 -11.92 5.68
C SER A 142 7.50 -13.23 4.89
N ILE A 143 8.41 -13.20 3.92
CA ILE A 143 8.80 -14.40 3.15
C ILE A 143 9.19 -15.54 4.09
N SER A 144 9.91 -15.25 5.18
CA SER A 144 10.30 -16.25 6.17
C SER A 144 9.09 -16.90 6.86
N GLN A 145 8.07 -16.11 7.20
CA GLN A 145 6.83 -16.62 7.79
C GLN A 145 6.03 -17.47 6.78
N MET A 146 5.97 -17.04 5.52
CA MET A 146 5.32 -17.82 4.45
C MET A 146 6.03 -19.17 4.26
N VAL A 147 7.36 -19.19 4.19
CA VAL A 147 8.16 -20.42 4.06
C VAL A 147 7.94 -21.33 5.27
N GLN A 148 7.92 -20.78 6.49
CA GLN A 148 7.64 -21.57 7.70
C GLN A 148 6.26 -22.21 7.63
N GLY A 149 5.23 -21.47 7.20
CA GLY A 149 3.87 -22.00 7.02
C GLY A 149 3.81 -23.18 6.04
N PHE A 150 4.59 -23.16 4.96
CA PHE A 150 4.71 -24.31 4.05
C PHE A 150 5.35 -25.51 4.72
N TYR A 151 6.44 -25.34 5.49
CA TYR A 151 7.08 -26.42 6.23
C TYR A 151 6.12 -27.05 7.25
N ASP A 152 5.39 -26.22 7.98
CA ASP A 152 4.41 -26.66 8.98
C ASP A 152 3.28 -27.48 8.33
N ALA A 153 2.75 -27.04 7.20
CA ALA A 153 1.72 -27.75 6.45
C ALA A 153 2.23 -29.10 5.92
N ILE A 154 3.43 -29.18 5.35
CA ILE A 154 4.05 -30.42 4.88
C ILE A 154 4.25 -31.39 6.05
N SER A 155 4.76 -30.91 7.18
CA SER A 155 5.00 -31.70 8.38
C SER A 155 3.70 -32.27 8.94
N PHE A 156 2.63 -31.45 8.96
CA PHE A 156 1.29 -31.90 9.39
C PHE A 156 0.77 -33.05 8.53
N VAL A 157 0.87 -32.95 7.20
CA VAL A 157 0.42 -34.00 6.27
C VAL A 157 1.24 -35.29 6.44
N GLN A 158 2.56 -35.19 6.70
CA GLN A 158 3.41 -36.35 6.93
C GLN A 158 3.04 -37.09 8.21
N ILE A 159 2.73 -36.38 9.29
CA ILE A 159 2.28 -36.97 10.55
C ILE A 159 0.93 -37.68 10.36
N ASP A 160 -0.03 -37.05 9.68
CA ASP A 160 -1.37 -37.62 9.46
C ASP A 160 -1.34 -38.91 8.62
N ASN A 161 -0.37 -39.05 7.71
CA ASN A 161 -0.21 -40.28 6.91
C ASN A 161 0.45 -41.45 7.69
N GLN A 162 1.07 -41.23 8.85
CA GLN A 162 1.61 -42.30 9.68
C GLN A 162 0.52 -43.10 10.41
N TRP A 163 -0.71 -42.58 10.53
CA TRP A 163 -1.85 -43.26 11.17
C TRP A 163 -2.69 -44.05 10.17
N LYS A 164 -2.35 -44.05 8.87
CA LYS A 164 -3.10 -44.79 7.83
C LYS A 164 -2.44 -46.08 7.37
N ASN A 165 -1.33 -46.49 8.01
CA ASN A 165 -0.67 -47.82 7.86
C ASN A 165 -0.74 -48.56 9.16
#